data_e06d2dc65b496ee0dd82841e7f89c98b
#
_entry.id   e06d2dc65b496ee0dd82841e7f89c98b
#
_cell.length_a   1.000
_cell.length_b   1.000
_cell.length_c   1.000
_cell.angle_alpha   90.00
_cell.angle_beta   90.00
_cell.angle_gamma   90.00
#
_symmetry.space_group_name_H-M   'P 1'
#
loop_
_entity.id
_entity.type
_entity.pdbx_description
1 polymer ?
#
loop_
_entity_poly.entity_id
_entity_poly.type
_entity_poly.pdbx_seq_one_letter_code
_entity_poly.pdbx_strand_id
1 'polypeptide(L)'
;MIIKNQKIKKPFNITTYKSAIGSLIYLSKCTRPDIAFAVNKAARKCECPTISDWNKIINIFKYINSTIDLKIIYDGLGEIKAYTDSDFGGDLEDKKSTSGGIILMGNSPICWISKKQSCVATSTAEAEYISTSENLKKILWIRNILKELINYNKTITIYTDNLASKTTIENGEINTKLKHIDIRFHFNKDNIDKKIVKLEYIDTNNMLADILTKNTNGTKILNFTNKIFYK
;
A
#
# COMPACT_ATOMS: atom_id res chain seq x y z
N MET A 1 38.99 -2.38 -35.54
CA MET A 1 38.81 -1.06 -34.87
C MET A 1 37.72 -1.25 -33.83
N ILE A 2 38.11 -1.47 -32.58
CA ILE A 2 37.21 -1.86 -31.47
C ILE A 2 36.74 -0.55 -30.83
N ILE A 3 35.45 -0.22 -31.00
CA ILE A 3 34.81 0.91 -30.35
C ILE A 3 34.58 0.52 -28.87
N LYS A 4 35.46 1.03 -28.01
CA LYS A 4 35.28 0.89 -26.55
C LYS A 4 34.04 1.67 -26.11
N ASN A 5 33.05 0.92 -25.61
CA ASN A 5 31.90 1.47 -24.85
C ASN A 5 32.41 2.30 -23.66
N GLN A 6 32.56 3.58 -23.83
CA GLN A 6 32.70 4.51 -22.72
C GLN A 6 31.34 4.66 -22.06
N LYS A 7 31.12 3.94 -20.96
CA LYS A 7 30.07 4.25 -19.99
C LYS A 7 30.36 5.64 -19.43
N ILE A 8 29.65 6.64 -19.91
CA ILE A 8 29.68 7.99 -19.34
C ILE A 8 29.06 7.89 -17.93
N LYS A 9 29.93 7.71 -16.94
CA LYS A 9 29.59 7.86 -15.52
C LYS A 9 29.52 9.36 -15.24
N LYS A 10 28.38 10.03 -15.55
CA LYS A 10 28.09 11.29 -14.89
C LYS A 10 27.83 10.97 -13.41
N PRO A 11 28.52 11.63 -12.46
CA PRO A 11 28.20 11.48 -11.05
C PRO A 11 26.74 11.90 -10.87
N PHE A 12 25.94 11.02 -10.35
CA PHE A 12 24.55 11.31 -10.06
C PHE A 12 24.49 12.29 -8.86
N ASN A 13 23.67 13.34 -9.00
CA ASN A 13 23.54 14.38 -7.99
C ASN A 13 22.36 14.04 -7.06
N ILE A 14 22.54 14.21 -5.73
CA ILE A 14 21.51 14.05 -4.71
C ILE A 14 20.26 14.90 -5.01
N THR A 15 20.45 16.12 -5.50
CA THR A 15 19.35 17.01 -5.90
C THR A 15 18.51 16.40 -7.01
N THR A 16 19.15 15.82 -8.03
CA THR A 16 18.47 15.11 -9.12
C THR A 16 17.69 13.88 -8.60
N TYR A 17 18.28 13.14 -7.64
CA TYR A 17 17.59 12.04 -6.98
C TYR A 17 16.32 12.49 -6.27
N LYS A 18 16.42 13.51 -5.43
CA LYS A 18 15.28 14.08 -4.68
C LYS A 18 14.19 14.62 -5.60
N SER A 19 14.58 15.31 -6.69
CA SER A 19 13.64 15.81 -7.70
C SER A 19 12.88 14.66 -8.40
N ALA A 20 13.59 13.61 -8.81
CA ALA A 20 12.99 12.42 -9.41
C ALA A 20 12.02 11.72 -8.44
N ILE A 21 12.41 11.56 -7.15
CA ILE A 21 11.54 11.00 -6.12
C ILE A 21 10.31 11.88 -5.92
N GLY A 22 10.44 13.21 -5.87
CA GLY A 22 9.30 14.13 -5.73
C GLY A 22 8.25 13.93 -6.84
N SER A 23 8.70 13.86 -8.08
CA SER A 23 7.82 13.60 -9.24
C SER A 23 7.15 12.21 -9.16
N LEU A 24 7.90 11.18 -8.76
CA LEU A 24 7.38 9.82 -8.61
C LEU A 24 6.38 9.70 -7.44
N ILE A 25 6.62 10.41 -6.32
CA ILE A 25 5.68 10.47 -5.20
C ILE A 25 4.34 11.07 -5.67
N TYR A 26 4.38 12.18 -6.40
CA TYR A 26 3.17 12.79 -6.94
C TYR A 26 2.40 11.80 -7.81
N LEU A 27 3.06 11.19 -8.78
CA LEU A 27 2.45 10.24 -9.69
C LEU A 27 1.88 9.02 -8.95
N SER A 28 2.64 8.44 -7.99
CA SER A 28 2.22 7.29 -7.20
C SER A 28 1.03 7.58 -6.27
N LYS A 29 0.81 8.85 -5.91
CA LYS A 29 -0.31 9.26 -5.05
C LYS A 29 -1.56 9.62 -5.83
N CYS A 30 -1.40 10.12 -7.05
CA CYS A 30 -2.54 10.63 -7.84
C CYS A 30 -3.15 9.57 -8.75
N THR A 31 -2.33 8.79 -9.46
CA THR A 31 -2.83 7.95 -10.56
C THR A 31 -2.18 6.57 -10.68
N ARG A 32 -1.06 6.30 -10.00
CA ARG A 32 -0.27 5.07 -10.19
C ARG A 32 -0.04 4.33 -8.87
N PRO A 33 -1.07 3.66 -8.32
CA PRO A 33 -0.92 2.81 -7.13
C PRO A 33 0.11 1.68 -7.31
N ASP A 34 0.29 1.18 -8.50
CA ASP A 34 1.20 0.09 -8.88
C ASP A 34 2.68 0.40 -8.61
N ILE A 35 3.09 1.67 -8.61
CA ILE A 35 4.46 2.05 -8.27
C ILE A 35 4.64 2.50 -6.82
N ALA A 36 3.57 2.57 -6.03
CA ALA A 36 3.59 3.20 -4.72
C ALA A 36 4.61 2.59 -3.74
N PHE A 37 4.74 1.26 -3.70
CA PHE A 37 5.73 0.58 -2.85
C PHE A 37 7.17 0.85 -3.31
N ALA A 38 7.44 0.73 -4.62
CA ALA A 38 8.76 0.95 -5.18
C ALA A 38 9.25 2.39 -4.92
N VAL A 39 8.36 3.37 -5.11
CA VAL A 39 8.64 4.79 -4.84
C VAL A 39 8.84 5.04 -3.35
N ASN A 40 7.99 4.47 -2.47
CA ASN A 40 8.17 4.57 -1.03
C ASN A 40 9.54 4.02 -0.59
N LYS A 41 9.93 2.85 -1.10
CA LYS A 41 11.21 2.23 -0.79
C LYS A 41 12.40 3.08 -1.28
N ALA A 42 12.32 3.64 -2.49
CA ALA A 42 13.35 4.53 -3.02
C ALA A 42 13.44 5.84 -2.22
N ALA A 43 12.31 6.40 -1.79
CA ALA A 43 12.26 7.64 -1.00
C ALA A 43 13.00 7.53 0.35
N ARG A 44 13.10 6.33 0.95
CA ARG A 44 13.86 6.09 2.18
C ARG A 44 15.36 6.36 2.04
N LYS A 45 15.88 6.42 0.81
CA LYS A 45 17.31 6.63 0.49
C LYS A 45 17.64 8.08 0.10
N CYS A 46 16.72 9.04 0.26
CA CYS A 46 16.92 10.44 -0.16
C CYS A 46 18.06 11.17 0.55
N GLU A 47 18.47 10.75 1.74
CA GLU A 47 19.57 11.38 2.49
C GLU A 47 20.94 10.97 1.95
N CYS A 48 21.12 9.69 1.64
CA CYS A 48 22.39 9.14 1.15
C CYS A 48 22.15 8.07 0.06
N PRO A 49 21.71 8.48 -1.15
CA PRO A 49 21.41 7.55 -2.23
C PRO A 49 22.69 7.03 -2.89
N THR A 50 22.69 5.75 -3.26
CA THR A 50 23.76 5.10 -4.02
C THR A 50 23.46 5.07 -5.52
N ILE A 51 24.46 4.70 -6.35
CA ILE A 51 24.25 4.45 -7.79
C ILE A 51 23.22 3.31 -7.99
N SER A 52 23.23 2.31 -7.12
CA SER A 52 22.24 1.24 -7.15
C SER A 52 20.82 1.77 -6.94
N ASP A 53 20.63 2.70 -6.01
CA ASP A 53 19.32 3.31 -5.76
C ASP A 53 18.86 4.18 -6.93
N TRP A 54 19.80 4.90 -7.57
CA TRP A 54 19.50 5.62 -8.81
C TRP A 54 19.04 4.68 -9.93
N ASN A 55 19.68 3.54 -10.11
CA ASN A 55 19.27 2.56 -11.10
C ASN A 55 17.85 2.00 -10.85
N LYS A 56 17.44 1.87 -9.56
CA LYS A 56 16.05 1.51 -9.22
C LYS A 56 15.06 2.57 -9.68
N ILE A 57 15.37 3.86 -9.49
CA ILE A 57 14.55 4.97 -10.00
C ILE A 57 14.43 4.90 -11.53
N ILE A 58 15.53 4.69 -12.24
CA ILE A 58 15.51 4.53 -13.69
C ILE A 58 14.61 3.37 -14.13
N ASN A 59 14.61 2.26 -13.38
CA ASN A 59 13.71 1.14 -13.67
C ASN A 59 12.23 1.49 -13.45
N ILE A 60 11.91 2.30 -12.43
CA ILE A 60 10.55 2.81 -12.23
C ILE A 60 10.13 3.67 -13.44
N PHE A 61 11.00 4.59 -13.91
CA PHE A 61 10.69 5.39 -15.10
C PHE A 61 10.51 4.54 -16.37
N LYS A 62 11.34 3.51 -16.56
CA LYS A 62 11.16 2.56 -17.69
C LYS A 62 9.82 1.86 -17.63
N TYR A 63 9.41 1.40 -16.43
CA TYR A 63 8.11 0.79 -16.23
C TYR A 63 6.97 1.76 -16.55
N ILE A 64 7.04 2.99 -16.03
CA ILE A 64 6.04 4.03 -16.32
C ILE A 64 5.93 4.27 -17.84
N ASN A 65 7.08 4.41 -18.52
CA ASN A 65 7.10 4.64 -19.96
C ASN A 65 6.50 3.48 -20.76
N SER A 66 6.72 2.23 -20.31
CA SER A 66 6.13 1.05 -20.96
C SER A 66 4.64 0.83 -20.63
N THR A 67 4.10 1.59 -19.68
CA THR A 67 2.72 1.49 -19.18
C THR A 67 2.02 2.85 -19.17
N ILE A 68 2.38 3.73 -20.10
CA ILE A 68 1.88 5.12 -20.12
C ILE A 68 0.38 5.20 -20.42
N ASP A 69 -0.15 4.19 -21.11
CA ASP A 69 -1.56 4.13 -21.53
C ASP A 69 -2.50 3.58 -20.41
N LEU A 70 -1.96 3.14 -19.29
CA LEU A 70 -2.78 2.69 -18.16
C LEU A 70 -3.58 3.85 -17.55
N LYS A 71 -4.90 3.68 -17.48
CA LYS A 71 -5.86 4.71 -17.00
C LYS A 71 -6.69 4.16 -15.85
N ILE A 72 -6.90 4.97 -14.83
CA ILE A 72 -7.97 4.73 -13.85
C ILE A 72 -9.25 5.33 -14.42
N ILE A 73 -10.31 4.53 -14.50
CA ILE A 73 -11.64 5.01 -14.91
C ILE A 73 -12.53 4.98 -13.69
N TYR A 74 -13.27 6.06 -13.49
CA TYR A 74 -14.30 6.17 -12.46
C TYR A 74 -15.66 6.09 -13.15
N ASP A 75 -16.30 4.91 -13.08
CA ASP A 75 -17.51 4.56 -13.81
C ASP A 75 -18.80 4.73 -12.98
N GLY A 76 -18.70 5.47 -11.89
CA GLY A 76 -19.83 5.82 -11.04
C GLY A 76 -19.70 5.35 -9.60
N LEU A 77 -20.82 5.47 -8.87
CA LEU A 77 -20.90 5.08 -7.47
C LEU A 77 -21.11 3.58 -7.35
N GLY A 78 -20.19 2.92 -6.66
CA GLY A 78 -20.27 1.50 -6.38
C GLY A 78 -20.15 1.19 -4.88
N GLU A 79 -20.16 -0.09 -4.56
CA GLU A 79 -19.87 -0.57 -3.21
C GLU A 79 -18.42 -0.28 -2.83
N ILE A 80 -18.20 0.15 -1.57
CA ILE A 80 -16.86 0.41 -1.09
C ILE A 80 -16.27 -0.87 -0.54
N LYS A 81 -15.07 -1.22 -1.04
CA LYS A 81 -14.28 -2.37 -0.61
C LYS A 81 -12.87 -1.91 -0.30
N ALA A 82 -12.25 -2.51 0.70
CA ALA A 82 -10.86 -2.23 1.05
C ALA A 82 -10.06 -3.52 1.13
N TYR A 83 -8.77 -3.44 0.80
CA TYR A 83 -7.82 -4.55 0.94
C TYR A 83 -6.68 -4.05 1.81
N THR A 84 -6.26 -4.85 2.78
CA THR A 84 -5.15 -4.53 3.68
C THR A 84 -4.19 -5.69 3.80
N ASP A 85 -2.90 -5.39 3.76
CA ASP A 85 -1.80 -6.35 3.91
C ASP A 85 -0.64 -5.69 4.65
N SER A 86 0.24 -6.50 5.21
CA SER A 86 1.51 -6.05 5.77
C SER A 86 2.66 -6.98 5.41
N ASP A 87 3.81 -6.40 5.06
CA ASP A 87 5.07 -7.13 4.91
C ASP A 87 5.80 -7.16 6.25
N PHE A 88 5.69 -8.27 6.99
CA PHE A 88 6.27 -8.42 8.33
C PHE A 88 7.80 -8.40 8.30
N GLY A 89 8.39 -7.37 8.94
CA GLY A 89 9.83 -7.24 9.08
C GLY A 89 10.60 -7.09 7.77
N GLY A 90 9.93 -6.68 6.67
CA GLY A 90 10.51 -6.65 5.33
C GLY A 90 11.59 -5.61 5.09
N ASP A 91 11.76 -4.64 5.98
CA ASP A 91 12.91 -3.73 5.93
C ASP A 91 14.13 -4.39 6.58
N LEU A 92 15.17 -4.63 5.78
CA LEU A 92 16.38 -5.32 6.23
C LEU A 92 17.24 -4.51 7.21
N GLU A 93 17.11 -3.18 7.21
CA GLU A 93 17.92 -2.28 8.03
C GLU A 93 17.39 -2.18 9.47
N ASP A 94 16.09 -2.00 9.64
CA ASP A 94 15.49 -1.75 10.95
C ASP A 94 14.34 -2.72 11.31
N LYS A 95 14.15 -3.77 10.49
CA LYS A 95 13.17 -4.84 10.71
C LYS A 95 11.71 -4.35 10.84
N LYS A 96 11.44 -3.13 10.39
CA LYS A 96 10.07 -2.61 10.37
C LYS A 96 9.27 -3.18 9.22
N SER A 97 8.00 -3.37 9.47
CA SER A 97 7.00 -3.82 8.49
C SER A 97 6.58 -2.68 7.56
N THR A 98 5.99 -3.03 6.44
CA THR A 98 5.34 -2.07 5.54
C THR A 98 3.84 -2.36 5.50
N SER A 99 3.03 -1.37 5.85
CA SER A 99 1.58 -1.43 5.70
C SER A 99 1.17 -1.04 4.29
N GLY A 100 0.27 -1.80 3.70
CA GLY A 100 -0.34 -1.54 2.41
C GLY A 100 -1.85 -1.59 2.49
N GLY A 101 -2.49 -0.78 1.67
CA GLY A 101 -3.94 -0.83 1.53
C GLY A 101 -4.43 -0.10 0.31
N ILE A 102 -5.55 -0.57 -0.19
CA ILE A 102 -6.25 0.05 -1.31
C ILE A 102 -7.75 0.03 -1.04
N ILE A 103 -8.41 1.14 -1.28
CA ILE A 103 -9.84 1.31 -1.13
C ILE A 103 -10.43 1.55 -2.51
N LEU A 104 -11.40 0.74 -2.88
CA LEU A 104 -12.11 0.82 -4.15
C LEU A 104 -13.54 1.32 -3.92
N MET A 105 -14.05 2.07 -4.86
CA MET A 105 -15.49 2.34 -5.04
C MET A 105 -15.91 1.63 -6.35
N GLY A 106 -16.74 0.58 -6.23
CA GLY A 106 -16.93 -0.36 -7.32
C GLY A 106 -15.61 -1.06 -7.67
N ASN A 107 -15.09 -0.84 -8.87
CA ASN A 107 -13.78 -1.34 -9.32
C ASN A 107 -12.69 -0.25 -9.35
N SER A 108 -13.05 1.00 -9.06
CA SER A 108 -12.16 2.14 -9.19
C SER A 108 -11.41 2.43 -7.89
N PRO A 109 -10.08 2.51 -7.90
CA PRO A 109 -9.30 2.86 -6.71
C PRO A 109 -9.47 4.34 -6.37
N ILE A 110 -9.95 4.61 -5.16
CA ILE A 110 -10.18 5.98 -4.67
C ILE A 110 -9.17 6.41 -3.61
N CYS A 111 -8.50 5.46 -2.96
CA CYS A 111 -7.43 5.75 -2.01
C CYS A 111 -6.51 4.53 -1.88
N TRP A 112 -5.20 4.77 -1.74
CA TRP A 112 -4.23 3.71 -1.45
C TRP A 112 -3.09 4.23 -0.59
N ILE A 113 -2.47 3.31 0.13
CA ILE A 113 -1.31 3.59 0.97
C ILE A 113 -0.26 2.51 0.79
N SER A 114 0.99 2.93 0.81
CA SER A 114 2.17 2.09 1.04
C SER A 114 3.04 2.85 2.02
N LYS A 115 3.21 2.33 3.24
CA LYS A 115 3.86 3.08 4.32
C LYS A 115 4.65 2.13 5.23
N LYS A 116 5.91 2.46 5.48
CA LYS A 116 6.71 1.80 6.50
C LYS A 116 6.12 2.10 7.89
N GLN A 117 5.97 1.07 8.72
CA GLN A 117 5.46 1.21 10.08
C GLN A 117 6.45 1.97 10.96
N SER A 118 5.98 2.71 11.95
CA SER A 118 6.81 3.50 12.85
C SER A 118 7.49 2.66 13.94
N CYS A 119 6.90 1.52 14.30
CA CYS A 119 7.41 0.56 15.28
C CYS A 119 7.79 -0.77 14.61
N VAL A 120 8.58 -1.58 15.30
CA VAL A 120 8.84 -2.96 14.93
C VAL A 120 7.69 -3.80 15.48
N ALA A 121 7.00 -4.52 14.61
CA ALA A 121 6.00 -5.50 15.02
C ALA A 121 6.70 -6.77 15.51
N THR A 122 6.17 -7.40 16.54
CA THR A 122 6.73 -8.63 17.14
C THR A 122 6.14 -9.91 16.56
N SER A 123 5.09 -9.78 15.76
CA SER A 123 4.44 -10.89 15.05
C SER A 123 3.80 -10.42 13.74
N THR A 124 3.50 -11.37 12.86
CA THR A 124 2.74 -11.10 11.64
C THR A 124 1.35 -10.52 11.96
N ALA A 125 0.67 -11.08 12.96
CA ALA A 125 -0.64 -10.58 13.40
C ALA A 125 -0.57 -9.12 13.86
N GLU A 126 0.46 -8.73 14.60
CA GLU A 126 0.68 -7.35 15.03
C GLU A 126 0.89 -6.42 13.85
N ALA A 127 1.72 -6.80 12.86
CA ALA A 127 1.92 -6.03 11.64
C ALA A 127 0.60 -5.83 10.87
N GLU A 128 -0.24 -6.86 10.81
CA GLU A 128 -1.57 -6.80 10.20
C GLU A 128 -2.53 -5.87 10.96
N TYR A 129 -2.54 -5.89 12.30
CA TYR A 129 -3.39 -4.96 13.07
C TYR A 129 -3.02 -3.51 12.81
N ILE A 130 -1.71 -3.24 12.75
CA ILE A 130 -1.19 -1.91 12.45
C ILE A 130 -1.66 -1.49 11.05
N SER A 131 -1.54 -2.38 10.07
CA SER A 131 -1.97 -2.11 8.69
C SER A 131 -3.48 -1.87 8.62
N THR A 132 -4.27 -2.73 9.22
CA THR A 132 -5.74 -2.60 9.27
C THR A 132 -6.15 -1.28 9.93
N SER A 133 -5.54 -0.90 11.04
CA SER A 133 -5.81 0.37 11.74
C SER A 133 -5.49 1.60 10.88
N GLU A 134 -4.37 1.60 10.16
CA GLU A 134 -3.99 2.71 9.26
C GLU A 134 -4.97 2.83 8.07
N ASN A 135 -5.42 1.71 7.51
CA ASN A 135 -6.42 1.68 6.46
C ASN A 135 -7.81 2.11 6.97
N LEU A 136 -8.20 1.62 8.15
CA LEU A 136 -9.49 1.96 8.77
C LEU A 136 -9.65 3.47 8.97
N LYS A 137 -8.61 4.19 9.37
CA LYS A 137 -8.64 5.67 9.47
C LYS A 137 -9.02 6.32 8.14
N LYS A 138 -8.50 5.81 7.01
CA LYS A 138 -8.84 6.30 5.67
C LYS A 138 -10.26 5.93 5.28
N ILE A 139 -10.68 4.71 5.60
CA ILE A 139 -12.04 4.24 5.35
C ILE A 139 -13.06 5.11 6.08
N LEU A 140 -12.84 5.40 7.37
CA LEU A 140 -13.72 6.25 8.17
C LEU A 140 -13.80 7.67 7.61
N TRP A 141 -12.67 8.24 7.18
CA TRP A 141 -12.65 9.56 6.56
C TRP A 141 -13.47 9.57 5.25
N ILE A 142 -13.26 8.60 4.35
CA ILE A 142 -14.03 8.47 3.09
C ILE A 142 -15.50 8.26 3.40
N ARG A 143 -15.83 7.36 4.35
CA ARG A 143 -17.22 7.09 4.74
C ARG A 143 -17.94 8.34 5.24
N ASN A 144 -17.28 9.17 6.04
CA ASN A 144 -17.87 10.41 6.54
C ASN A 144 -18.19 11.38 5.40
N ILE A 145 -17.26 11.56 4.45
CA ILE A 145 -17.51 12.37 3.25
C ILE A 145 -18.70 11.84 2.47
N LEU A 146 -18.75 10.54 2.21
CA LEU A 146 -19.84 9.93 1.43
C LEU A 146 -21.17 9.92 2.19
N LYS A 147 -21.13 9.86 3.52
CA LYS A 147 -22.32 10.00 4.35
C LYS A 147 -22.93 11.40 4.18
N GLU A 148 -22.11 12.46 4.17
CA GLU A 148 -22.57 13.83 3.99
C GLU A 148 -23.04 14.10 2.55
N LEU A 149 -22.33 13.60 1.54
CA LEU A 149 -22.61 13.89 0.14
C LEU A 149 -23.80 13.08 -0.43
N ILE A 150 -23.91 11.81 -0.08
CA ILE A 150 -24.85 10.87 -0.72
C ILE A 150 -25.56 9.95 0.29
N ASN A 151 -25.51 10.28 1.59
CA ASN A 151 -26.11 9.48 2.68
C ASN A 151 -25.69 8.01 2.69
N TYR A 152 -24.40 7.73 2.39
CA TYR A 152 -23.84 6.39 2.37
C TYR A 152 -23.75 5.80 3.78
N ASN A 153 -24.55 4.77 4.08
CA ASN A 153 -24.65 4.16 5.40
C ASN A 153 -24.33 2.64 5.40
N LYS A 154 -23.80 2.10 4.27
CA LYS A 154 -23.48 0.68 4.18
C LYS A 154 -22.24 0.33 4.99
N THR A 155 -22.20 -0.91 5.50
CA THR A 155 -21.00 -1.50 6.09
C THR A 155 -19.94 -1.73 5.01
N ILE A 156 -18.70 -1.32 5.26
CA ILE A 156 -17.58 -1.45 4.32
C ILE A 156 -16.83 -2.75 4.58
N THR A 157 -16.62 -3.56 3.54
CA THR A 157 -15.85 -4.80 3.65
C THR A 157 -14.36 -4.49 3.54
N ILE A 158 -13.58 -4.98 4.51
CA ILE A 158 -12.13 -4.99 4.49
C ILE A 158 -11.66 -6.43 4.27
N TYR A 159 -10.92 -6.67 3.20
CA TYR A 159 -10.33 -7.95 2.88
C TYR A 159 -8.91 -8.06 3.45
N THR A 160 -8.63 -9.20 4.09
CA THR A 160 -7.31 -9.61 4.58
C THR A 160 -7.03 -11.06 4.20
N ASP A 161 -5.79 -11.41 3.92
CA ASP A 161 -5.38 -12.80 3.67
C ASP A 161 -4.80 -13.48 4.92
N ASN A 162 -4.83 -12.80 6.07
CA ASN A 162 -4.40 -13.33 7.36
C ASN A 162 -5.61 -13.75 8.21
N LEU A 163 -5.96 -15.03 8.15
CA LEU A 163 -7.09 -15.57 8.91
C LEU A 163 -6.88 -15.46 10.43
N ALA A 164 -5.65 -15.64 10.92
CA ALA A 164 -5.34 -15.51 12.36
C ALA A 164 -5.57 -14.07 12.84
N SER A 165 -5.11 -13.08 12.07
CA SER A 165 -5.35 -11.67 12.38
C SER A 165 -6.85 -11.34 12.39
N LYS A 166 -7.60 -11.81 11.39
CA LYS A 166 -9.06 -11.65 11.32
C LYS A 166 -9.74 -12.21 12.58
N THR A 167 -9.48 -13.48 12.89
CA THR A 167 -10.09 -14.17 14.04
C THR A 167 -9.76 -13.49 15.35
N THR A 168 -8.52 -13.04 15.55
CA THR A 168 -8.12 -12.34 16.77
C THR A 168 -8.84 -11.00 16.92
N ILE A 169 -8.95 -10.21 15.84
CA ILE A 169 -9.67 -8.93 15.89
C ILE A 169 -11.18 -9.17 16.19
N GLU A 170 -11.79 -10.16 15.59
CA GLU A 170 -13.22 -10.47 15.79
C GLU A 170 -13.50 -11.00 17.21
N ASN A 171 -12.65 -11.89 17.74
CA ASN A 171 -12.85 -12.49 19.06
C ASN A 171 -12.53 -11.55 20.23
N GLY A 172 -11.73 -10.54 20.00
CA GLY A 172 -11.38 -9.58 21.05
C GLY A 172 -10.28 -10.06 21.99
N GLU A 173 -9.55 -11.11 21.66
CA GLU A 173 -8.49 -11.67 22.49
C GLU A 173 -7.11 -11.21 22.01
N ILE A 174 -6.44 -10.35 22.76
CA ILE A 174 -5.03 -10.03 22.56
C ILE A 174 -4.22 -10.38 23.80
N ASN A 175 -3.15 -11.13 23.59
CA ASN A 175 -2.12 -11.41 24.58
C ASN A 175 -0.94 -10.41 24.45
N THR A 176 -1.21 -9.11 24.25
CA THR A 176 -0.12 -8.13 24.15
C THR A 176 -0.16 -7.16 25.33
N LYS A 177 0.97 -7.02 26.01
CA LYS A 177 1.18 -6.04 27.07
C LYS A 177 1.58 -4.65 26.53
N LEU A 178 1.55 -4.45 25.22
CA LEU A 178 2.03 -3.23 24.59
C LEU A 178 0.87 -2.26 24.34
N LYS A 179 0.77 -1.23 25.15
CA LYS A 179 -0.32 -0.23 25.14
C LYS A 179 -0.63 0.37 23.75
N HIS A 180 0.37 0.59 22.90
CA HIS A 180 0.16 1.16 21.56
C HIS A 180 -0.47 0.19 20.58
N ILE A 181 -0.31 -1.11 20.79
CA ILE A 181 -0.96 -2.18 20.03
C ILE A 181 -2.40 -2.35 20.51
N ASP A 182 -2.58 -2.36 21.83
CA ASP A 182 -3.87 -2.45 22.49
C ASP A 182 -4.84 -1.36 21.99
N ILE A 183 -4.41 -0.11 21.94
CA ILE A 183 -5.24 1.00 21.40
C ILE A 183 -5.66 0.75 19.95
N ARG A 184 -4.76 0.28 19.08
CA ARG A 184 -5.09 0.03 17.67
C ARG A 184 -6.05 -1.14 17.50
N PHE A 185 -5.88 -2.14 18.34
CA PHE A 185 -6.77 -3.28 18.36
C PHE A 185 -8.18 -2.86 18.79
N HIS A 186 -8.34 -2.20 19.93
CA HIS A 186 -9.63 -1.70 20.37
C HIS A 186 -10.26 -0.76 19.34
N PHE A 187 -9.48 0.06 18.68
CA PHE A 187 -9.96 0.89 17.57
C PHE A 187 -10.54 0.05 16.41
N ASN A 188 -9.85 -1.01 15.99
CA ASN A 188 -10.34 -1.89 14.94
C ASN A 188 -11.62 -2.62 15.40
N LYS A 189 -11.60 -3.20 16.61
CA LYS A 189 -12.70 -3.95 17.20
C LYS A 189 -13.96 -3.09 17.36
N ASP A 190 -13.85 -1.90 17.91
CA ASP A 190 -14.96 -0.97 18.10
C ASP A 190 -15.71 -0.66 16.79
N ASN A 191 -14.97 -0.48 15.69
CA ASN A 191 -15.56 -0.20 14.40
C ASN A 191 -16.23 -1.43 13.74
N ILE A 192 -15.74 -2.63 14.06
CA ILE A 192 -16.39 -3.89 13.66
C ILE A 192 -17.68 -4.11 14.45
N ASP A 193 -17.64 -3.95 15.77
CA ASP A 193 -18.80 -4.13 16.67
C ASP A 193 -19.92 -3.13 16.34
N LYS A 194 -19.56 -1.90 15.97
CA LYS A 194 -20.48 -0.88 15.44
C LYS A 194 -20.98 -1.17 14.02
N LYS A 195 -20.55 -2.26 13.39
CA LYS A 195 -20.90 -2.64 12.00
C LYS A 195 -20.59 -1.55 10.96
N ILE A 196 -19.61 -0.70 11.27
CA ILE A 196 -19.09 0.30 10.32
C ILE A 196 -18.30 -0.39 9.25
N VAL A 197 -17.49 -1.37 9.66
CA VAL A 197 -16.71 -2.24 8.77
C VAL A 197 -16.92 -3.70 9.17
N LYS A 198 -16.61 -4.61 8.24
CA LYS A 198 -16.48 -6.04 8.50
C LYS A 198 -15.18 -6.56 7.89
N LEU A 199 -14.58 -7.58 8.50
CA LEU A 199 -13.41 -8.25 7.97
C LEU A 199 -13.84 -9.51 7.21
N GLU A 200 -13.34 -9.70 6.01
CA GLU A 200 -13.49 -10.91 5.22
C GLU A 200 -12.14 -11.46 4.80
N TYR A 201 -12.02 -12.78 4.83
CA TYR A 201 -10.83 -13.46 4.32
C TYR A 201 -10.85 -13.47 2.80
N ILE A 202 -9.67 -13.27 2.21
CA ILE A 202 -9.45 -13.45 0.77
C ILE A 202 -8.16 -14.22 0.53
N ASP A 203 -8.16 -15.06 -0.52
CA ASP A 203 -6.94 -15.76 -0.94
C ASP A 203 -5.83 -14.78 -1.36
N THR A 204 -4.59 -15.10 -0.99
CA THR A 204 -3.40 -14.26 -1.27
C THR A 204 -3.20 -13.95 -2.76
N ASN A 205 -3.67 -14.82 -3.68
CA ASN A 205 -3.61 -14.52 -5.12
C ASN A 205 -4.54 -13.38 -5.54
N ASN A 206 -5.58 -13.13 -4.74
CA ASN A 206 -6.57 -12.07 -4.96
C ASN A 206 -6.31 -10.82 -4.09
N MET A 207 -5.29 -10.85 -3.20
CA MET A 207 -4.95 -9.75 -2.32
C MET A 207 -4.32 -8.59 -3.11
N LEU A 208 -5.12 -7.54 -3.36
CA LEU A 208 -4.65 -6.36 -4.11
C LEU A 208 -3.62 -5.53 -3.34
N ALA A 209 -3.61 -5.60 -2.02
CA ALA A 209 -2.67 -4.82 -1.21
C ALA A 209 -1.23 -5.36 -1.22
N ASP A 210 -0.99 -6.59 -1.68
CA ASP A 210 0.34 -7.22 -1.76
C ASP A 210 1.38 -6.35 -2.47
N ILE A 211 1.02 -5.74 -3.59
CA ILE A 211 1.94 -4.89 -4.36
C ILE A 211 2.29 -3.57 -3.67
N LEU A 212 1.54 -3.22 -2.64
CA LEU A 212 1.73 -2.01 -1.83
C LEU A 212 2.63 -2.26 -0.61
N THR A 213 2.94 -3.53 -0.30
CA THR A 213 3.69 -3.93 0.90
C THR A 213 5.06 -4.53 0.58
N LYS A 214 5.19 -5.29 -0.49
CA LYS A 214 6.38 -6.09 -0.81
C LYS A 214 6.70 -6.09 -2.31
N ASN A 215 7.92 -6.53 -2.63
CA ASN A 215 8.27 -6.82 -4.02
C ASN A 215 7.50 -8.06 -4.48
N THR A 216 6.71 -7.91 -5.52
CA THR A 216 5.93 -9.00 -6.10
C THR A 216 6.48 -9.40 -7.47
N ASN A 217 6.14 -10.62 -7.92
CA ASN A 217 6.50 -11.08 -9.25
C ASN A 217 5.65 -10.38 -10.34
N GLY A 218 6.07 -10.50 -11.59
CA GLY A 218 5.38 -9.88 -12.72
C GLY A 218 3.92 -10.33 -12.88
N THR A 219 3.59 -11.56 -12.52
CA THR A 219 2.21 -12.09 -12.58
C THR A 219 1.28 -11.35 -11.63
N LYS A 220 1.70 -11.10 -10.37
CA LYS A 220 0.90 -10.33 -9.42
C LYS A 220 0.72 -8.87 -9.85
N ILE A 221 1.78 -8.25 -10.38
CA ILE A 221 1.69 -6.89 -10.95
C ILE A 221 0.70 -6.86 -12.11
N LEU A 222 0.78 -7.83 -13.02
CA LEU A 222 -0.15 -7.93 -14.16
C LEU A 222 -1.59 -8.14 -13.69
N ASN A 223 -1.84 -9.01 -12.74
CA ASN A 223 -3.16 -9.23 -12.18
C ASN A 223 -3.72 -7.96 -11.53
N PHE A 224 -2.89 -7.23 -10.78
CA PHE A 224 -3.28 -5.95 -10.22
C PHE A 224 -3.61 -4.92 -11.30
N THR A 225 -2.72 -4.76 -12.29
CA THR A 225 -2.93 -3.78 -13.36
C THR A 225 -4.18 -4.07 -14.18
N ASN A 226 -4.48 -5.34 -14.46
CA ASN A 226 -5.69 -5.74 -15.17
C ASN A 226 -6.99 -5.51 -14.36
N LYS A 227 -6.91 -5.52 -13.02
CA LYS A 227 -8.08 -5.24 -12.15
C LYS A 227 -8.30 -3.75 -11.89
N ILE A 228 -7.24 -2.96 -11.91
CA ILE A 228 -7.26 -1.55 -11.45
C ILE A 228 -7.23 -0.57 -12.61
N PHE A 229 -6.60 -0.94 -13.72
CA PHE A 229 -6.42 -0.05 -14.85
C PHE A 229 -7.15 -0.56 -16.09
N TYR A 230 -7.51 0.40 -16.92
CA TYR A 230 -7.97 0.19 -18.29
C TYR A 230 -6.85 0.57 -19.26
N LYS A 231 -6.77 -0.13 -20.37
CA LYS A 231 -5.84 0.15 -21.47
C LYS A 231 -6.49 0.98 -22.54
#